data_63169ba40065f4273ca015e29d2824e4
#
_entry.id   63169ba40065f4273ca015e29d2824e4
#
_cell.length_a   1.000
_cell.length_b   1.000
_cell.length_c   1.000
_cell.angle_alpha   90.00
_cell.angle_beta   90.00
_cell.angle_gamma   90.00
#
_symmetry.space_group_name_H-M   'P 1'
#
loop_
_entity.id
_entity.type
_entity.pdbx_description
1 polymer ?
#
loop_
_entity_poly.entity_id
_entity_poly.type
_entity_poly.pdbx_seq_one_letter_code
_entity_poly.pdbx_strand_id
1 'polypeptide(L)'
;MEEEFRVINIEKYKRDVKQDKVLNNVIKVLTVGLMICGNHIMVDDVNAKTIAIELFTIFGGYLVNYEVFKETIKRKIMIEKYETEENIKNLDYPEDYIDEVQDKIYSKTFNLSVKSAIHFLVLALAVFGNTLLVGPMQDLVLAIGGLATTNIIEGYVDKKYLFKRADELDDEVKLIREKKGR
;
A
#
# COMPACT_ATOMS: atom_id res chain seq x y z
N MET A 1 -21.75 -14.15 -22.11
CA MET A 1 -21.85 -14.56 -20.67
C MET A 1 -20.54 -14.39 -19.90
N GLU A 2 -19.42 -14.99 -20.30
CA GLU A 2 -18.13 -14.83 -19.58
C GLU A 2 -17.57 -13.41 -19.65
N GLU A 3 -17.64 -12.75 -20.79
CA GLU A 3 -17.21 -11.35 -20.96
C GLU A 3 -18.09 -10.38 -20.17
N GLU A 4 -19.41 -10.51 -20.20
CA GLU A 4 -20.32 -9.68 -19.38
C GLU A 4 -20.08 -9.85 -17.90
N PHE A 5 -19.79 -11.09 -17.45
CA PHE A 5 -19.47 -11.36 -16.04
C PHE A 5 -18.13 -10.74 -15.62
N ARG A 6 -17.13 -10.71 -16.51
CA ARG A 6 -15.84 -10.02 -16.29
C ARG A 6 -16.02 -8.51 -16.18
N VAL A 7 -16.78 -7.88 -17.08
CA VAL A 7 -17.05 -6.43 -17.05
C VAL A 7 -17.75 -6.03 -15.75
N ILE A 8 -18.77 -6.78 -15.32
CA ILE A 8 -19.49 -6.51 -14.05
C ILE A 8 -18.53 -6.59 -12.84
N ASN A 9 -17.60 -7.55 -12.84
CA ASN A 9 -16.63 -7.68 -11.77
C ASN A 9 -15.62 -6.52 -11.73
N ILE A 10 -15.17 -6.02 -12.87
CA ILE A 10 -14.25 -4.89 -12.95
C ILE A 10 -14.90 -3.59 -12.45
N GLU A 11 -16.14 -3.32 -12.83
CA GLU A 11 -16.90 -2.18 -12.31
C GLU A 11 -17.09 -2.26 -10.79
N LYS A 12 -17.34 -3.46 -10.26
CA LYS A 12 -17.38 -3.71 -8.82
C LYS A 12 -16.02 -3.40 -8.18
N TYR A 13 -14.91 -3.93 -8.73
CA TYR A 13 -13.57 -3.67 -8.19
C TYR A 13 -13.21 -2.19 -8.21
N LYS A 14 -13.57 -1.44 -9.25
CA LYS A 14 -13.36 0.02 -9.32
C LYS A 14 -14.10 0.76 -8.19
N ARG A 15 -15.33 0.34 -7.85
CA ARG A 15 -16.08 0.90 -6.71
C ARG A 15 -15.44 0.51 -5.37
N ASP A 16 -15.09 -0.75 -5.20
CA ASP A 16 -14.49 -1.27 -3.98
C ASP A 16 -13.15 -0.57 -3.69
N VAL A 17 -12.31 -0.33 -4.70
CA VAL A 17 -11.05 0.43 -4.56
C VAL A 17 -11.29 1.86 -4.04
N LYS A 18 -12.37 2.52 -4.45
CA LYS A 18 -12.74 3.84 -3.92
C LYS A 18 -13.14 3.76 -2.44
N GLN A 19 -13.92 2.75 -2.07
CA GLN A 19 -14.33 2.52 -0.68
C GLN A 19 -13.13 2.14 0.20
N ASP A 20 -12.25 1.27 -0.28
CA ASP A 20 -11.01 0.88 0.40
C ASP A 20 -10.14 2.10 0.69
N LYS A 21 -10.05 3.07 -0.24
CA LYS A 21 -9.29 4.31 -0.03
C LYS A 21 -9.83 5.12 1.15
N VAL A 22 -11.14 5.20 1.30
CA VAL A 22 -11.79 5.86 2.45
C VAL A 22 -11.48 5.07 3.72
N LEU A 23 -11.68 3.75 3.70
CA LEU A 23 -11.39 2.87 4.83
C LEU A 23 -9.93 2.98 5.28
N ASN A 24 -8.97 2.97 4.34
CA ASN A 24 -7.56 3.16 4.64
C ASN A 24 -7.29 4.48 5.37
N ASN A 25 -7.91 5.57 4.92
CA ASN A 25 -7.74 6.86 5.59
C ASN A 25 -8.35 6.86 7.00
N VAL A 26 -9.51 6.24 7.20
CA VAL A 26 -10.13 6.09 8.54
C VAL A 26 -9.22 5.28 9.46
N ILE A 27 -8.68 4.15 8.98
CA ILE A 27 -7.78 3.31 9.76
C ILE A 27 -6.50 4.08 10.13
N LYS A 28 -5.92 4.86 9.20
CA LYS A 28 -4.76 5.72 9.49
C LYS A 28 -5.05 6.70 10.61
N VAL A 29 -6.19 7.39 10.58
CA VAL A 29 -6.60 8.34 11.61
C VAL A 29 -6.81 7.64 12.95
N LEU A 30 -7.47 6.48 12.96
CA LEU A 30 -7.68 5.69 14.17
C LEU A 30 -6.36 5.20 14.76
N THR A 31 -5.43 4.70 13.94
CA THR A 31 -4.11 4.26 14.40
C THR A 31 -3.34 5.40 15.06
N VAL A 32 -3.34 6.59 14.46
CA VAL A 32 -2.72 7.80 15.03
C VAL A 32 -3.39 8.18 16.34
N GLY A 33 -4.72 8.20 16.39
CA GLY A 33 -5.47 8.51 17.62
C GLY A 33 -5.14 7.54 18.76
N LEU A 34 -5.05 6.25 18.47
CA LEU A 34 -4.67 5.24 19.46
C LEU A 34 -3.23 5.43 19.96
N MET A 35 -2.29 5.81 19.10
CA MET A 35 -0.91 6.11 19.53
C MET A 35 -0.84 7.30 20.46
N ILE A 36 -1.57 8.38 20.18
CA ILE A 36 -1.63 9.58 21.03
C ILE A 36 -2.28 9.23 22.37
N CYS A 37 -3.44 8.57 22.36
CA CYS A 37 -4.13 8.15 23.58
C CYS A 37 -3.26 7.22 24.43
N GLY A 38 -2.58 6.25 23.80
CA GLY A 38 -1.66 5.34 24.47
C GLY A 38 -0.55 6.09 25.17
N ASN A 39 0.08 7.06 24.51
CA ASN A 39 1.13 7.87 25.09
C ASN A 39 0.65 8.64 26.35
N HIS A 40 -0.55 9.22 26.34
CA HIS A 40 -1.11 9.94 27.51
C HIS A 40 -1.43 9.01 28.67
N ILE A 41 -1.86 7.78 28.41
CA ILE A 41 -2.12 6.80 29.48
C ILE A 41 -0.82 6.32 30.14
N MET A 42 0.28 6.32 29.38
CA MET A 42 1.57 5.81 29.85
C MET A 42 2.39 6.78 30.71
N VAL A 43 2.17 8.08 30.56
CA VAL A 43 3.02 9.10 31.21
C VAL A 43 2.92 9.03 32.75
N ASP A 44 1.81 8.54 33.31
CA ASP A 44 1.61 8.53 34.75
C ASP A 44 2.02 7.21 35.45
N ASP A 45 2.14 6.09 34.73
CA ASP A 45 2.50 4.80 35.33
C ASP A 45 3.07 3.80 34.31
N VAL A 46 4.37 3.84 34.08
CA VAL A 46 5.07 2.91 33.20
C VAL A 46 5.15 1.53 33.86
N ASN A 47 4.10 0.74 33.76
CA ASN A 47 4.15 -0.66 34.09
C ASN A 47 4.14 -1.56 32.86
N ALA A 48 4.61 -2.79 33.02
CA ALA A 48 4.72 -3.76 31.91
C ALA A 48 3.38 -4.04 31.19
N LYS A 49 2.24 -3.88 31.87
CA LYS A 49 0.90 -4.07 31.30
C LYS A 49 0.57 -2.97 30.29
N THR A 50 0.92 -1.72 30.61
CA THR A 50 0.66 -0.56 29.74
C THR A 50 1.49 -0.68 28.47
N ILE A 51 2.77 -1.03 28.58
CA ILE A 51 3.64 -1.30 27.42
C ILE A 51 3.07 -2.42 26.55
N ALA A 52 2.58 -3.52 27.16
CA ALA A 52 2.00 -4.63 26.43
C ALA A 52 0.73 -4.22 25.65
N ILE A 53 -0.15 -3.41 26.23
CA ILE A 53 -1.37 -2.91 25.58
C ILE A 53 -1.01 -2.01 24.39
N GLU A 54 -0.02 -1.14 24.51
CA GLU A 54 0.43 -0.30 23.40
C GLU A 54 1.02 -1.10 22.26
N LEU A 55 1.94 -2.01 22.56
CA LEU A 55 2.50 -2.89 21.55
C LEU A 55 1.42 -3.71 20.85
N PHE A 56 0.43 -4.21 21.60
CA PHE A 56 -0.71 -4.94 21.01
C PHE A 56 -1.58 -4.05 20.12
N THR A 57 -1.82 -2.80 20.54
CA THR A 57 -2.59 -1.83 19.74
C THR A 57 -1.88 -1.45 18.45
N ILE A 58 -0.57 -1.17 18.54
CA ILE A 58 0.26 -0.87 17.36
C ILE A 58 0.29 -2.08 16.41
N PHE A 59 0.51 -3.29 16.95
CA PHE A 59 0.58 -4.51 16.15
C PHE A 59 -0.78 -4.88 15.53
N GLY A 60 -1.87 -4.76 16.28
CA GLY A 60 -3.23 -4.96 15.76
C GLY A 60 -3.59 -3.96 14.67
N GLY A 61 -3.30 -2.69 14.89
CA GLY A 61 -3.46 -1.65 13.86
C GLY A 61 -2.62 -1.92 12.62
N TYR A 62 -1.39 -2.41 12.79
CA TYR A 62 -0.53 -2.85 11.69
C TYR A 62 -1.18 -3.98 10.87
N LEU A 63 -1.65 -5.04 11.53
CA LEU A 63 -2.24 -6.19 10.84
C LEU A 63 -3.48 -5.80 10.04
N VAL A 64 -4.37 -4.98 10.61
CA VAL A 64 -5.57 -4.51 9.91
C VAL A 64 -5.20 -3.65 8.69
N ASN A 65 -4.28 -2.70 8.85
CA ASN A 65 -3.79 -1.88 7.75
C ASN A 65 -3.18 -2.75 6.64
N TYR A 66 -2.34 -3.73 6.99
CA TYR A 66 -1.70 -4.61 6.03
C TYR A 66 -2.72 -5.37 5.17
N GLU A 67 -3.74 -5.98 5.78
CA GLU A 67 -4.77 -6.73 5.04
C GLU A 67 -5.61 -5.82 4.13
N VAL A 68 -6.00 -4.63 4.59
CA VAL A 68 -6.75 -3.69 3.77
C VAL A 68 -5.91 -3.18 2.58
N PHE A 69 -4.64 -2.83 2.79
CA PHE A 69 -3.75 -2.44 1.70
C PHE A 69 -3.52 -3.58 0.70
N LYS A 70 -3.32 -4.79 1.18
CA LYS A 70 -3.14 -5.99 0.37
C LYS A 70 -4.36 -6.24 -0.55
N GLU A 71 -5.57 -6.17 0.00
CA GLU A 71 -6.77 -6.37 -0.81
C GLU A 71 -6.99 -5.22 -1.82
N THR A 72 -6.73 -3.99 -1.41
CA THR A 72 -6.81 -2.83 -2.31
C THR A 72 -5.84 -2.95 -3.49
N ILE A 73 -4.58 -3.34 -3.25
CA ILE A 73 -3.60 -3.47 -4.33
C ILE A 73 -3.92 -4.64 -5.25
N LYS A 74 -4.40 -5.77 -4.72
CA LYS A 74 -4.85 -6.90 -5.54
C LYS A 74 -5.97 -6.48 -6.52
N ARG A 75 -6.98 -5.72 -6.03
CA ARG A 75 -8.06 -5.21 -6.88
C ARG A 75 -7.54 -4.26 -7.96
N LYS A 76 -6.59 -3.37 -7.63
CA LYS A 76 -5.93 -2.49 -8.61
C LYS A 76 -5.20 -3.27 -9.70
N ILE A 77 -4.47 -4.33 -9.33
CA ILE A 77 -3.78 -5.20 -10.27
C ILE A 77 -4.78 -5.96 -11.17
N MET A 78 -5.88 -6.45 -10.62
CA MET A 78 -6.92 -7.10 -11.42
C MET A 78 -7.57 -6.15 -12.44
N ILE A 79 -7.79 -4.89 -12.06
CA ILE A 79 -8.28 -3.85 -12.97
C ILE A 79 -7.26 -3.59 -14.07
N GLU A 80 -6.00 -3.37 -13.72
CA GLU A 80 -4.91 -3.11 -14.66
C GLU A 80 -4.72 -4.28 -15.63
N LYS A 81 -4.73 -5.51 -15.11
CA LYS A 81 -4.63 -6.72 -15.93
C LYS A 81 -5.75 -6.82 -16.98
N TYR A 82 -6.99 -6.57 -16.55
CA TYR A 82 -8.12 -6.54 -17.46
C TYR A 82 -7.97 -5.44 -18.53
N GLU A 83 -7.59 -4.21 -18.12
CA GLU A 83 -7.37 -3.10 -19.03
C GLU A 83 -6.23 -3.38 -20.03
N THR A 84 -5.17 -4.06 -19.58
CA THR A 84 -4.08 -4.51 -20.46
C THR A 84 -4.58 -5.55 -21.46
N GLU A 85 -5.28 -6.59 -21.01
CA GLU A 85 -5.87 -7.62 -21.89
C GLU A 85 -6.80 -7.02 -22.94
N GLU A 86 -7.63 -6.04 -22.59
CA GLU A 86 -8.53 -5.36 -23.54
C GLU A 86 -7.75 -4.52 -24.56
N ASN A 87 -6.75 -3.78 -24.10
CA ASN A 87 -5.98 -2.90 -24.98
C ASN A 87 -5.14 -3.68 -25.98
N ILE A 88 -4.59 -4.84 -25.62
CA ILE A 88 -3.74 -5.62 -26.53
C ILE A 88 -4.52 -6.44 -27.57
N LYS A 89 -5.84 -6.66 -27.39
CA LYS A 89 -6.66 -7.49 -28.31
C LYS A 89 -6.60 -7.04 -29.77
N ASN A 90 -6.48 -5.73 -29.99
CA ASN A 90 -6.55 -5.12 -31.33
C ASN A 90 -5.23 -4.49 -31.79
N LEU A 91 -4.11 -4.82 -31.12
CA LEU A 91 -2.80 -4.27 -31.46
C LEU A 91 -2.02 -5.24 -32.37
N ASP A 92 -1.35 -4.68 -33.38
CA ASP A 92 -0.43 -5.42 -34.23
C ASP A 92 0.84 -5.86 -33.47
N TYR A 93 1.26 -5.04 -32.50
CA TYR A 93 2.45 -5.24 -31.66
C TYR A 93 2.09 -5.15 -30.17
N PRO A 94 1.41 -6.17 -29.62
CA PRO A 94 0.99 -6.17 -28.21
C PRO A 94 2.15 -6.14 -27.24
N GLU A 95 3.32 -6.68 -27.61
CA GLU A 95 4.54 -6.65 -26.83
C GLU A 95 5.00 -5.25 -26.47
N ASP A 96 4.95 -4.29 -27.43
CA ASP A 96 5.37 -2.90 -27.19
C ASP A 96 4.49 -2.22 -26.13
N TYR A 97 3.18 -2.52 -26.14
CA TYR A 97 2.26 -2.00 -25.14
C TYR A 97 2.52 -2.61 -23.75
N ILE A 98 2.82 -3.91 -23.69
CA ILE A 98 3.14 -4.59 -22.44
C ILE A 98 4.45 -4.04 -21.85
N ASP A 99 5.48 -3.82 -22.69
CA ASP A 99 6.74 -3.21 -22.28
C ASP A 99 6.49 -1.79 -21.71
N GLU A 100 5.60 -0.99 -22.32
CA GLU A 100 5.21 0.33 -21.77
C GLU A 100 4.52 0.24 -20.39
N VAL A 101 3.62 -0.72 -20.22
CA VAL A 101 2.94 -0.97 -18.93
C VAL A 101 3.95 -1.39 -17.87
N GLN A 102 4.90 -2.24 -18.22
CA GLN A 102 5.96 -2.70 -17.35
C GLN A 102 6.88 -1.55 -16.90
N ASP A 103 7.29 -0.69 -17.81
CA ASP A 103 8.06 0.52 -17.50
C ASP A 103 7.32 1.45 -16.53
N LYS A 104 6.02 1.61 -16.69
CA LYS A 104 5.17 2.35 -15.75
C LYS A 104 5.17 1.71 -14.36
N ILE A 105 5.13 0.37 -14.27
CA ILE A 105 5.20 -0.36 -13.01
C ILE A 105 6.57 -0.15 -12.34
N TYR A 106 7.68 -0.27 -13.08
CA TYR A 106 9.01 -0.04 -12.54
C TYR A 106 9.21 1.41 -12.06
N SER A 107 8.79 2.39 -12.84
CA SER A 107 8.81 3.80 -12.44
C SER A 107 8.01 4.05 -11.15
N LYS A 108 6.81 3.47 -11.05
CA LYS A 108 5.98 3.55 -9.85
C LYS A 108 6.66 2.89 -8.65
N THR A 109 7.28 1.75 -8.84
CA THR A 109 7.99 1.01 -7.78
C THR A 109 9.21 1.79 -7.28
N PHE A 110 9.95 2.44 -8.18
CA PHE A 110 11.05 3.33 -7.82
C PHE A 110 10.54 4.50 -6.98
N ASN A 111 9.48 5.18 -7.42
CA ASN A 111 8.86 6.29 -6.68
C ASN A 111 8.37 5.86 -5.29
N LEU A 112 7.80 4.66 -5.15
CA LEU A 112 7.42 4.10 -3.86
C LEU A 112 8.63 3.86 -2.96
N SER A 113 9.75 3.41 -3.51
CA SER A 113 10.99 3.22 -2.75
C SER A 113 11.53 4.53 -2.20
N VAL A 114 11.55 5.59 -3.02
CA VAL A 114 11.97 6.93 -2.59
C VAL A 114 11.04 7.47 -1.51
N LYS A 115 9.73 7.36 -1.70
CA LYS A 115 8.73 7.77 -0.70
C LYS A 115 8.92 7.01 0.61
N SER A 116 9.14 5.70 0.55
CA SER A 116 9.37 4.89 1.75
C SER A 116 10.63 5.33 2.50
N ALA A 117 11.73 5.63 1.80
CA ALA A 117 12.95 6.16 2.42
C ALA A 117 12.70 7.49 3.15
N ILE A 118 11.93 8.39 2.54
CA ILE A 118 11.53 9.67 3.17
C ILE A 118 10.69 9.39 4.44
N HIS A 119 9.73 8.48 4.39
CA HIS A 119 8.90 8.15 5.55
C HIS A 119 9.72 7.48 6.67
N PHE A 120 10.73 6.68 6.35
CA PHE A 120 11.66 6.16 7.36
C PHE A 120 12.45 7.26 8.05
N LEU A 121 12.92 8.26 7.30
CA LEU A 121 13.59 9.43 7.88
C LEU A 121 12.63 10.20 8.79
N VAL A 122 11.40 10.45 8.33
CA VAL A 122 10.37 11.14 9.13
C VAL A 122 10.06 10.36 10.41
N LEU A 123 9.95 9.03 10.33
CA LEU A 123 9.73 8.18 11.50
C LEU A 123 10.90 8.27 12.48
N ALA A 124 12.14 8.21 12.00
CA ALA A 124 13.32 8.34 12.84
C ALA A 124 13.36 9.70 13.57
N LEU A 125 13.04 10.80 12.86
CA LEU A 125 12.95 12.14 13.45
C LEU A 125 11.79 12.23 14.45
N ALA A 126 10.67 11.57 14.21
CA ALA A 126 9.55 11.52 15.13
C ALA A 126 9.90 10.77 16.42
N VAL A 127 10.55 9.61 16.31
CA VAL A 127 11.03 8.85 17.48
C VAL A 127 12.02 9.69 18.30
N PHE A 128 12.98 10.34 17.66
CA PHE A 128 13.94 11.21 18.32
C PHE A 128 13.25 12.43 18.97
N GLY A 129 12.34 13.09 18.24
CA GLY A 129 11.58 14.23 18.75
C GLY A 129 10.70 13.88 19.95
N ASN A 130 10.11 12.68 19.96
CA ASN A 130 9.29 12.20 21.09
C ASN A 130 10.09 12.12 22.41
N THR A 131 11.39 11.90 22.35
CA THR A 131 12.26 11.87 23.54
C THR A 131 12.65 13.25 24.06
N LEU A 132 12.51 14.28 23.23
CA LEU A 132 12.94 15.66 23.55
C LEU A 132 11.78 16.61 23.83
N LEU A 133 10.57 16.28 23.38
CA LEU A 133 9.40 17.16 23.43
C LEU A 133 8.43 16.68 24.52
N VAL A 134 7.62 17.62 25.01
CA VAL A 134 6.57 17.35 26.00
C VAL A 134 5.25 18.03 25.61
N GLY A 135 4.14 17.50 26.10
CA GLY A 135 2.81 18.06 25.87
C GLY A 135 2.37 18.03 24.40
N PRO A 136 1.64 19.05 23.90
CA PRO A 136 1.03 19.03 22.57
C PRO A 136 2.03 18.82 21.41
N MET A 137 3.28 19.23 21.58
CA MET A 137 4.33 19.03 20.56
C MET A 137 4.75 17.56 20.47
N GLN A 138 4.74 16.84 21.58
CA GLN A 138 4.97 15.40 21.62
C GLN A 138 3.87 14.65 20.87
N ASP A 139 2.60 15.00 21.09
CA ASP A 139 1.46 14.41 20.40
C ASP A 139 1.52 14.62 18.88
N LEU A 140 1.91 15.82 18.45
CA LEU A 140 2.09 16.14 17.03
C LEU A 140 3.17 15.25 16.40
N VAL A 141 4.29 15.07 17.09
CA VAL A 141 5.40 14.24 16.60
C VAL A 141 4.98 12.77 16.52
N LEU A 142 4.24 12.27 17.50
CA LEU A 142 3.67 10.91 17.49
C LEU A 142 2.68 10.71 16.34
N ALA A 143 1.82 11.71 16.08
CA ALA A 143 0.90 11.68 14.96
C ALA A 143 1.63 11.57 13.61
N ILE A 144 2.69 12.37 13.43
CA ILE A 144 3.52 12.35 12.23
C ILE A 144 4.23 10.99 12.09
N GLY A 145 4.80 10.45 13.16
CA GLY A 145 5.44 9.12 13.18
C GLY A 145 4.46 8.00 12.84
N GLY A 146 3.25 8.04 13.39
CA GLY A 146 2.19 7.08 13.10
C GLY A 146 1.77 7.10 11.63
N LEU A 147 1.59 8.28 11.04
CA LEU A 147 1.30 8.41 9.62
C LEU A 147 2.46 7.91 8.75
N ALA A 148 3.70 8.20 9.11
CA ALA A 148 4.86 7.70 8.39
C ALA A 148 4.91 6.16 8.42
N THR A 149 4.65 5.54 9.57
CA THR A 149 4.60 4.08 9.72
C THR A 149 3.54 3.46 8.80
N THR A 150 2.31 3.98 8.80
CA THR A 150 1.25 3.44 7.92
C THR A 150 1.59 3.58 6.44
N ASN A 151 2.24 4.69 6.03
CA ASN A 151 2.67 4.91 4.65
C ASN A 151 3.84 3.99 4.24
N ILE A 152 4.74 3.64 5.17
CA ILE A 152 5.80 2.65 4.92
C ILE A 152 5.18 1.28 4.64
N ILE A 153 4.18 0.88 5.43
CA ILE A 153 3.48 -0.41 5.27
C ILE A 153 2.75 -0.45 3.92
N GLU A 154 1.98 0.60 3.59
CA GLU A 154 1.30 0.72 2.31
C GLU A 154 2.29 0.60 1.14
N GLY A 155 3.39 1.37 1.20
CA GLY A 155 4.43 1.33 0.16
C GLY A 155 5.10 -0.04 0.02
N TYR A 156 5.32 -0.75 1.12
CA TYR A 156 5.87 -2.11 1.10
C TYR A 156 4.92 -3.10 0.42
N VAL A 157 3.63 -3.05 0.79
CA VAL A 157 2.61 -3.93 0.20
C VAL A 157 2.46 -3.66 -1.29
N ASP A 158 2.29 -2.38 -1.67
CA ASP A 158 2.16 -1.98 -3.08
C ASP A 158 3.37 -2.45 -3.89
N LYS A 159 4.60 -2.23 -3.39
CA LYS A 159 5.83 -2.64 -4.05
C LYS A 159 5.90 -4.15 -4.29
N LYS A 160 5.57 -4.95 -3.27
CA LYS A 160 5.59 -6.41 -3.36
C LYS A 160 4.66 -6.93 -4.48
N TYR A 161 3.45 -6.39 -4.57
CA TYR A 161 2.49 -6.83 -5.56
C TYR A 161 2.77 -6.28 -6.96
N LEU A 162 3.33 -5.07 -7.07
CA LEU A 162 3.75 -4.49 -8.34
C LEU A 162 4.92 -5.25 -8.95
N PHE A 163 5.91 -5.68 -8.16
CA PHE A 163 6.99 -6.53 -8.67
C PHE A 163 6.46 -7.85 -9.20
N LYS A 164 5.56 -8.50 -8.45
CA LYS A 164 4.95 -9.74 -8.93
C LYS A 164 4.21 -9.53 -10.26
N ARG A 165 3.55 -8.38 -10.44
CA ARG A 165 2.86 -8.06 -11.71
C ARG A 165 3.85 -7.81 -12.85
N ALA A 166 4.97 -7.16 -12.58
CA ALA A 166 6.03 -6.98 -13.58
C ALA A 166 6.58 -8.33 -14.07
N ASP A 167 6.83 -9.27 -13.14
CA ASP A 167 7.28 -10.63 -13.49
C ASP A 167 6.23 -11.37 -14.35
N GLU A 168 4.93 -11.23 -14.03
CA GLU A 168 3.85 -11.81 -14.85
C GLU A 168 3.82 -11.23 -16.27
N LEU A 169 4.08 -9.92 -16.45
CA LEU A 169 4.16 -9.27 -17.75
C LEU A 169 5.34 -9.77 -18.59
N ASP A 170 6.51 -9.99 -17.97
CA ASP A 170 7.65 -10.60 -18.63
C ASP A 170 7.31 -11.97 -19.24
N ASP A 171 6.58 -12.78 -18.51
CA ASP A 171 6.15 -14.10 -18.99
C ASP A 171 5.10 -13.98 -20.09
N GLU A 172 4.18 -13.02 -20.04
CA GLU A 172 3.22 -12.72 -21.10
C GLU A 172 3.93 -12.32 -22.40
N VAL A 173 4.95 -11.45 -22.35
CA VAL A 173 5.77 -11.07 -23.53
C VAL A 173 6.49 -12.25 -24.15
N LYS A 174 7.11 -13.11 -23.32
CA LYS A 174 7.80 -14.33 -23.82
C LYS A 174 6.84 -15.23 -24.58
N LEU A 175 5.64 -15.47 -24.01
CA LEU A 175 4.62 -16.29 -24.65
C LEU A 175 4.14 -15.73 -26.00
N ILE A 176 4.01 -14.40 -26.11
CA ILE A 176 3.62 -13.74 -27.37
C ILE A 176 4.72 -13.91 -28.41
N ARG A 177 5.99 -13.66 -28.04
CA ARG A 177 7.14 -13.81 -28.94
C ARG A 177 7.31 -15.25 -29.42
N GLU A 178 7.12 -16.25 -28.56
CA GLU A 178 7.17 -17.67 -28.93
C GLU A 178 6.07 -18.05 -29.93
N LYS A 179 4.86 -17.49 -29.77
CA LYS A 179 3.75 -17.74 -30.70
C LYS A 179 3.97 -17.09 -32.07
N LYS A 180 4.63 -15.92 -32.14
CA LYS A 180 4.98 -15.26 -33.40
C LYS A 180 6.15 -15.91 -34.14
N GLY A 181 7.04 -16.56 -33.40
CA GLY A 181 8.20 -17.27 -33.97
C GLY A 181 7.90 -18.68 -34.50
N ARG A 182 6.64 -19.14 -34.38
CA ARG A 182 6.13 -20.38 -34.95
C ARG A 182 5.25 -20.11 -36.16
#